data_e7a35f939782e7292572b8766d505539
#
_entry.id   e7a35f939782e7292572b8766d505539
#
_cell.length_a   1.000
_cell.length_b   1.000
_cell.length_c   1.000
_cell.angle_alpha   90.00
_cell.angle_beta   90.00
_cell.angle_gamma   90.00
#
_symmetry.space_group_name_H-M   'P 1'
#
loop_
_entity.id
_entity.type
_entity.pdbx_description
1 polymer ?
#
loop_
_entity_poly.entity_id
_entity_poly.type
_entity_poly.pdbx_seq_one_letter_code
_entity_poly.pdbx_strand_id
1 'polypeptide(L)'
;MTNAEVRNARGDDSFWNDGAGVVREEPDTKRVYDLEERTARFGEAIVDFAKTIPQNPVTNRIISQLVGAGTSVGANYVEADDAVSKKDFLKSIGTCRKEARETKHFLRMIVRAVPELKTQARTLWLEAKELHLIFCAIYRCTRRSWSVSCCARKQARISRAHSWST
;
A
#
# COMPACT_ATOMS: atom_id res chain seq x y z
N MET A 1 -40.73 7.53 6.94
CA MET A 1 -39.26 7.51 7.17
C MET A 1 -38.82 8.88 7.67
N THR A 2 -38.42 8.98 8.91
CA THR A 2 -38.11 10.24 9.56
C THR A 2 -36.64 10.63 9.27
N ASN A 3 -36.35 11.94 9.26
CA ASN A 3 -34.98 12.48 9.03
C ASN A 3 -33.90 11.96 10.02
N ALA A 4 -34.29 11.24 11.06
CA ALA A 4 -33.38 10.59 12.01
C ALA A 4 -32.79 9.27 11.47
N GLU A 5 -33.57 8.51 10.69
CA GLU A 5 -33.13 7.23 10.11
C GLU A 5 -32.10 7.42 8.98
N VAL A 6 -32.17 8.55 8.27
CA VAL A 6 -31.22 8.89 7.20
C VAL A 6 -29.84 9.31 7.76
N ARG A 7 -29.76 9.81 8.99
CA ARG A 7 -28.49 10.22 9.63
C ARG A 7 -27.67 9.04 10.13
N ASN A 8 -28.29 7.89 10.38
CA ASN A 8 -27.57 6.70 10.85
C ASN A 8 -26.95 5.87 9.70
N ALA A 9 -27.21 6.23 8.45
CA ALA A 9 -26.67 5.60 7.26
C ALA A 9 -25.35 6.23 6.78
N ARG A 10 -24.89 7.34 7.38
CA ARG A 10 -23.52 7.83 7.20
C ARG A 10 -22.62 6.96 8.06
N GLY A 11 -22.01 5.96 7.41
CA GLY A 11 -21.01 5.11 8.05
C GLY A 11 -20.03 5.98 8.82
N ASP A 12 -19.78 5.58 10.06
CA ASP A 12 -18.86 6.21 10.99
C ASP A 12 -17.47 6.42 10.34
N ASP A 13 -17.29 7.59 9.72
CA ASP A 13 -16.02 7.99 9.11
C ASP A 13 -14.91 8.13 10.16
N SER A 14 -15.26 8.22 11.46
CA SER A 14 -14.31 8.26 12.56
C SER A 14 -13.46 7.00 12.63
N PHE A 15 -14.06 5.81 12.37
CA PHE A 15 -13.34 4.54 12.37
C PHE A 15 -12.10 4.53 11.45
N TRP A 16 -12.17 5.24 10.33
CA TRP A 16 -11.06 5.32 9.36
C TRP A 16 -10.08 6.46 9.68
N ASN A 17 -10.50 7.44 10.47
CA ASN A 17 -9.72 8.64 10.77
C ASN A 17 -9.10 8.64 12.17
N ASP A 18 -9.48 7.71 13.06
CA ASP A 18 -8.92 7.60 14.40
C ASP A 18 -7.46 7.16 14.35
N GLY A 19 -6.64 8.04 14.83
CA GLY A 19 -5.27 7.76 15.21
C GLY A 19 -4.23 8.45 14.35
N ALA A 20 -3.77 9.60 14.82
CA ALA A 20 -2.36 9.89 14.76
C ALA A 20 -1.64 8.64 15.27
N GLY A 21 -0.93 7.94 14.38
CA GLY A 21 -0.16 6.78 14.76
C GLY A 21 0.79 7.20 15.87
N VAL A 22 0.62 6.63 17.04
CA VAL A 22 1.65 6.65 18.08
C VAL A 22 2.83 5.92 17.47
N VAL A 23 3.80 6.69 17.01
CA VAL A 23 5.12 6.17 16.64
C VAL A 23 5.70 5.62 17.94
N ARG A 24 5.58 4.33 18.17
CA ARG A 24 6.40 3.64 19.14
C ARG A 24 7.81 3.65 18.58
N GLU A 25 8.65 4.50 19.14
CA GLU A 25 10.08 4.40 19.00
C GLU A 25 10.54 3.11 19.69
N GLU A 26 10.66 2.05 18.93
CA GLU A 26 11.44 0.87 19.32
C GLU A 26 12.91 1.22 19.12
N PRO A 27 13.82 0.82 20.07
CA PRO A 27 15.23 1.20 20.00
C PRO A 27 15.90 0.62 18.75
N ASP A 28 16.69 1.44 18.15
CA ASP A 28 17.56 1.39 16.99
C ASP A 28 18.28 0.03 16.77
N THR A 29 17.58 -0.95 16.25
CA THR A 29 18.17 -1.95 15.39
C THR A 29 18.01 -1.47 13.97
N LYS A 30 19.12 -1.31 13.24
CA LYS A 30 19.22 -0.89 11.84
C LYS A 30 18.19 -1.63 10.99
N ARG A 31 16.94 -1.17 10.98
CA ARG A 31 15.87 -1.73 10.14
C ARG A 31 16.29 -1.45 8.71
N VAL A 32 16.81 -2.46 8.06
CA VAL A 32 16.87 -2.46 6.60
C VAL A 32 15.41 -2.39 6.15
N TYR A 33 14.97 -1.19 5.76
CA TYR A 33 13.65 -0.99 5.18
C TYR A 33 13.65 -1.68 3.81
N ASP A 34 13.31 -2.96 3.84
CA ASP A 34 13.07 -3.73 2.63
C ASP A 34 11.64 -3.44 2.17
N LEU A 35 11.52 -2.40 1.34
CA LEU A 35 10.23 -1.97 0.86
C LEU A 35 9.68 -2.94 -0.20
N GLU A 36 10.54 -3.67 -0.88
CA GLU A 36 10.17 -4.72 -1.83
C GLU A 36 9.44 -5.84 -1.09
N GLU A 37 10.08 -6.41 -0.07
CA GLU A 37 9.47 -7.46 0.76
C GLU A 37 8.20 -6.96 1.46
N ARG A 38 8.18 -5.72 1.95
CA ARG A 38 7.00 -5.14 2.60
C ARG A 38 5.81 -5.03 1.65
N THR A 39 6.04 -4.60 0.40
CA THR A 39 4.97 -4.50 -0.60
C THR A 39 4.52 -5.86 -1.10
N ALA A 40 5.41 -6.85 -1.18
CA ALA A 40 5.05 -8.23 -1.50
C ALA A 40 4.12 -8.81 -0.43
N ARG A 41 4.50 -8.73 0.86
CA ARG A 41 3.66 -9.18 1.99
C ARG A 41 2.31 -8.46 2.05
N PHE A 42 2.29 -7.19 1.71
CA PHE A 42 1.03 -6.45 1.62
C PHE A 42 0.12 -7.03 0.52
N GLY A 43 0.65 -7.32 -0.67
CA GLY A 43 -0.09 -7.97 -1.75
C GLY A 43 -0.62 -9.35 -1.35
N GLU A 44 0.21 -10.18 -0.71
CA GLU A 44 -0.18 -11.49 -0.17
C GLU A 44 -1.34 -11.38 0.82
N ALA A 45 -1.24 -10.45 1.78
CA ALA A 45 -2.28 -10.21 2.77
C ALA A 45 -3.61 -9.74 2.13
N ILE A 46 -3.56 -8.96 1.06
CA ILE A 46 -4.76 -8.59 0.28
C ILE A 46 -5.37 -9.82 -0.41
N VAL A 47 -4.56 -10.71 -0.97
CA VAL A 47 -5.04 -11.94 -1.60
C VAL A 47 -5.69 -12.86 -0.56
N ASP A 48 -5.07 -13.04 0.60
CA ASP A 48 -5.62 -13.86 1.67
C ASP A 48 -6.92 -13.28 2.23
N PHE A 49 -6.97 -11.97 2.45
CA PHE A 49 -8.19 -11.29 2.84
C PHE A 49 -9.30 -11.47 1.78
N ALA A 50 -8.98 -11.35 0.51
CA ALA A 50 -9.95 -11.52 -0.57
C ALA A 50 -10.60 -12.90 -0.59
N LYS A 51 -9.87 -13.97 -0.20
CA LYS A 51 -10.39 -15.33 -0.08
C LYS A 51 -11.44 -15.47 1.03
N THR A 52 -11.42 -14.61 2.04
CA THR A 52 -12.39 -14.64 3.15
C THR A 52 -13.70 -13.95 2.82
N ILE A 53 -13.77 -13.19 1.73
CA ILE A 53 -14.95 -12.40 1.37
C ILE A 53 -16.01 -13.30 0.71
N PRO A 54 -17.27 -13.32 1.22
CA PRO A 54 -18.36 -14.05 0.58
C PRO A 54 -18.57 -13.58 -0.86
N GLN A 55 -18.62 -14.54 -1.79
CA GLN A 55 -18.77 -14.24 -3.21
C GLN A 55 -20.25 -14.05 -3.59
N ASN A 56 -20.53 -12.93 -4.21
CA ASN A 56 -21.81 -12.59 -4.80
C ASN A 56 -21.62 -11.56 -5.92
N PRO A 57 -22.63 -11.22 -6.73
CA PRO A 57 -22.48 -10.29 -7.86
C PRO A 57 -21.91 -8.92 -7.48
N VAL A 58 -22.15 -8.43 -6.25
CA VAL A 58 -21.61 -7.14 -5.77
C VAL A 58 -20.18 -7.29 -5.31
N THR A 59 -19.89 -8.27 -4.44
CA THR A 59 -18.56 -8.47 -3.87
C THR A 59 -17.55 -8.92 -4.90
N ASN A 60 -17.92 -9.77 -5.87
CA ASN A 60 -17.02 -10.27 -6.91
C ASN A 60 -16.37 -9.13 -7.70
N ARG A 61 -17.14 -8.08 -8.03
CA ARG A 61 -16.60 -6.91 -8.73
C ARG A 61 -15.62 -6.15 -7.86
N ILE A 62 -15.92 -5.98 -6.59
CA ILE A 62 -15.06 -5.24 -5.64
C ILE A 62 -13.79 -6.06 -5.33
N ILE A 63 -13.91 -7.39 -5.15
CA ILE A 63 -12.78 -8.31 -4.94
C ILE A 63 -11.77 -8.18 -6.08
N SER A 64 -12.23 -8.25 -7.33
CA SER A 64 -11.37 -8.13 -8.50
C SER A 64 -10.58 -6.82 -8.51
N GLN A 65 -11.22 -5.71 -8.18
CA GLN A 65 -10.58 -4.39 -8.11
C GLN A 65 -9.62 -4.29 -6.92
N LEU A 66 -10.01 -4.82 -5.76
CA LEU A 66 -9.19 -4.83 -4.54
C LEU A 66 -7.89 -5.61 -4.75
N VAL A 67 -7.99 -6.83 -5.27
CA VAL A 67 -6.82 -7.68 -5.56
C VAL A 67 -5.93 -7.02 -6.61
N GLY A 68 -6.52 -6.51 -7.69
CA GLY A 68 -5.78 -5.80 -8.74
C GLY A 68 -4.99 -4.63 -8.17
N ALA A 69 -5.64 -3.73 -7.44
CA ALA A 69 -4.97 -2.57 -6.83
C ALA A 69 -3.92 -2.99 -5.79
N GLY A 70 -4.25 -3.91 -4.87
CA GLY A 70 -3.35 -4.31 -3.79
C GLY A 70 -2.07 -4.98 -4.27
N THR A 71 -2.16 -5.89 -5.24
CA THR A 71 -0.99 -6.58 -5.82
C THR A 71 -0.18 -5.67 -6.75
N SER A 72 -0.83 -4.72 -7.42
CA SER A 72 -0.15 -3.74 -8.29
C SER A 72 0.80 -2.81 -7.53
N VAL A 73 0.62 -2.62 -6.21
CA VAL A 73 1.56 -1.82 -5.40
C VAL A 73 2.96 -2.41 -5.46
N GLY A 74 3.11 -3.71 -5.18
CA GLY A 74 4.40 -4.41 -5.23
C GLY A 74 4.96 -4.50 -6.63
N ALA A 75 4.16 -4.88 -7.62
CA ALA A 75 4.59 -5.00 -9.00
C ALA A 75 5.19 -3.70 -9.55
N ASN A 76 4.52 -2.57 -9.33
CA ASN A 76 5.04 -1.26 -9.75
C ASN A 76 6.25 -0.79 -8.93
N TYR A 77 6.40 -1.27 -7.68
CA TYR A 77 7.60 -0.97 -6.90
C TYR A 77 8.83 -1.70 -7.46
N VAL A 78 8.71 -2.97 -7.83
CA VAL A 78 9.77 -3.73 -8.53
C VAL A 78 10.17 -3.02 -9.82
N GLU A 79 9.20 -2.59 -10.65
CA GLU A 79 9.49 -1.79 -11.84
C GLU A 79 10.22 -0.47 -11.53
N ALA A 80 9.87 0.17 -10.41
CA ALA A 80 10.56 1.38 -9.99
C ALA A 80 12.00 1.08 -9.56
N ASP A 81 12.24 -0.07 -8.92
CA ASP A 81 13.57 -0.47 -8.51
C ASP A 81 14.48 -0.74 -9.70
N ASP A 82 13.96 -1.31 -10.78
CA ASP A 82 14.67 -1.57 -12.03
C ASP A 82 14.68 -0.36 -13.00
N ALA A 83 14.12 0.78 -12.61
CA ALA A 83 14.00 1.93 -13.51
C ALA A 83 15.34 2.47 -13.97
N VAL A 84 15.51 2.60 -15.28
CA VAL A 84 16.73 3.09 -15.94
C VAL A 84 16.81 4.62 -16.00
N SER A 85 15.70 5.32 -15.76
CA SER A 85 15.65 6.78 -15.78
C SER A 85 14.83 7.35 -14.61
N LYS A 86 15.13 8.63 -14.27
CA LYS A 86 14.31 9.37 -13.29
C LYS A 86 12.83 9.41 -13.68
N LYS A 87 12.54 9.56 -14.96
CA LYS A 87 11.18 9.65 -15.47
C LYS A 87 10.43 8.34 -15.26
N ASP A 88 11.06 7.21 -15.55
CA ASP A 88 10.48 5.88 -15.35
C ASP A 88 10.28 5.58 -13.88
N PHE A 89 11.30 5.85 -13.04
CA PHE A 89 11.17 5.75 -11.59
C PHE A 89 9.98 6.54 -11.04
N LEU A 90 9.86 7.82 -11.41
CA LEU A 90 8.75 8.66 -10.96
C LEU A 90 7.39 8.17 -11.47
N LYS A 91 7.34 7.61 -12.68
CA LYS A 91 6.12 7.01 -13.24
C LYS A 91 5.67 5.83 -12.37
N SER A 92 6.55 4.85 -12.13
CA SER A 92 6.22 3.63 -11.37
C SER A 92 5.92 3.94 -9.90
N ILE A 93 6.68 4.82 -9.22
CA ILE A 93 6.36 5.30 -7.86
C ILE A 93 5.02 6.07 -7.82
N GLY A 94 4.73 6.84 -8.88
CA GLY A 94 3.44 7.51 -9.06
C GLY A 94 2.27 6.51 -9.11
N THR A 95 2.46 5.38 -9.81
CA THR A 95 1.50 4.29 -9.88
C THR A 95 1.37 3.58 -8.53
N CYS A 96 2.47 3.20 -7.84
CA CYS A 96 2.41 2.63 -6.48
C CYS A 96 1.53 3.48 -5.54
N ARG A 97 1.71 4.80 -5.59
CA ARG A 97 0.95 5.77 -4.79
C ARG A 97 -0.55 5.74 -5.10
N LYS A 98 -0.89 5.62 -6.39
CA LYS A 98 -2.27 5.54 -6.88
C LYS A 98 -2.91 4.23 -6.43
N GLU A 99 -2.26 3.11 -6.67
CA GLU A 99 -2.74 1.77 -6.33
C GLU A 99 -2.95 1.59 -4.81
N ALA A 100 -2.02 2.06 -3.98
CA ALA A 100 -2.20 2.06 -2.52
C ALA A 100 -3.42 2.90 -2.07
N ARG A 101 -3.71 4.00 -2.76
CA ARG A 101 -4.90 4.81 -2.50
C ARG A 101 -6.19 4.11 -2.96
N GLU A 102 -6.17 3.44 -4.10
CA GLU A 102 -7.29 2.66 -4.62
C GLU A 102 -7.60 1.46 -3.72
N THR A 103 -6.57 0.76 -3.23
CA THR A 103 -6.75 -0.34 -2.26
C THR A 103 -7.50 0.13 -1.02
N LYS A 104 -7.17 1.30 -0.45
CA LYS A 104 -7.91 1.89 0.67
C LYS A 104 -9.38 2.13 0.34
N HIS A 105 -9.66 2.59 -0.88
CA HIS A 105 -11.04 2.81 -1.32
C HIS A 105 -11.82 1.49 -1.39
N PHE A 106 -11.26 0.47 -2.02
CA PHE A 106 -11.94 -0.82 -2.17
C PHE A 106 -12.12 -1.56 -0.83
N LEU A 107 -11.18 -1.45 0.11
CA LEU A 107 -11.36 -1.96 1.47
C LEU A 107 -12.58 -1.34 2.17
N ARG A 108 -12.80 -0.03 1.99
CA ARG A 108 -14.03 0.62 2.51
C ARG A 108 -15.29 0.09 1.84
N MET A 109 -15.25 -0.20 0.53
CA MET A 109 -16.39 -0.77 -0.21
C MET A 109 -16.70 -2.19 0.27
N ILE A 110 -15.68 -3.01 0.54
CA ILE A 110 -15.87 -4.36 1.11
C ILE A 110 -16.54 -4.27 2.50
N VAL A 111 -16.06 -3.40 3.38
CA VAL A 111 -16.67 -3.23 4.71
C VAL A 111 -18.12 -2.78 4.62
N ARG A 112 -18.49 -2.00 3.59
CA ARG A 112 -19.89 -1.63 3.37
C ARG A 112 -20.75 -2.81 2.92
N ALA A 113 -20.17 -3.70 2.10
CA ALA A 113 -20.85 -4.90 1.60
C ALA A 113 -20.89 -6.04 2.63
N VAL A 114 -19.84 -6.16 3.46
CA VAL A 114 -19.63 -7.23 4.46
C VAL A 114 -19.10 -6.61 5.75
N PRO A 115 -19.97 -6.07 6.64
CA PRO A 115 -19.56 -5.35 7.85
C PRO A 115 -18.74 -6.17 8.84
N GLU A 116 -18.88 -7.49 8.83
CA GLU A 116 -18.19 -8.43 9.72
C GLU A 116 -16.68 -8.41 9.50
N LEU A 117 -16.22 -8.07 8.30
CA LEU A 117 -14.80 -8.00 7.95
C LEU A 117 -14.14 -6.67 8.34
N LYS A 118 -14.85 -5.78 9.03
CA LYS A 118 -14.41 -4.42 9.38
C LYS A 118 -13.03 -4.42 10.07
N THR A 119 -12.80 -5.29 11.04
CA THR A 119 -11.54 -5.32 11.80
C THR A 119 -10.35 -5.73 10.93
N GLN A 120 -10.51 -6.78 10.13
CA GLN A 120 -9.45 -7.25 9.22
C GLN A 120 -9.15 -6.21 8.14
N ALA A 121 -10.19 -5.65 7.53
CA ALA A 121 -10.06 -4.61 6.53
C ALA A 121 -9.36 -3.35 7.08
N ARG A 122 -9.56 -3.00 8.38
CA ARG A 122 -8.89 -1.86 9.01
C ARG A 122 -7.38 -2.04 9.06
N THR A 123 -6.90 -3.21 9.43
CA THR A 123 -5.46 -3.50 9.48
C THR A 123 -4.81 -3.27 8.11
N LEU A 124 -5.41 -3.84 7.06
CA LEU A 124 -4.93 -3.67 5.69
C LEU A 124 -5.05 -2.21 5.21
N TRP A 125 -6.10 -1.51 5.62
CA TRP A 125 -6.28 -0.11 5.28
C TRP A 125 -5.20 0.79 5.92
N LEU A 126 -4.80 0.50 7.16
CA LEU A 126 -3.72 1.22 7.84
C LEU A 126 -2.38 0.98 7.13
N GLU A 127 -2.07 -0.26 6.76
CA GLU A 127 -0.86 -0.57 5.99
C GLU A 127 -0.86 0.11 4.62
N ALA A 128 -1.97 0.08 3.89
CA ALA A 128 -2.12 0.82 2.64
C ALA A 128 -1.96 2.33 2.81
N LYS A 129 -2.39 2.90 3.96
CA LYS A 129 -2.20 4.31 4.29
C LYS A 129 -0.72 4.63 4.48
N GLU A 130 0.01 3.79 5.22
CA GLU A 130 1.45 3.98 5.42
C GLU A 130 2.23 3.88 4.11
N LEU A 131 2.00 2.83 3.33
CA LEU A 131 2.62 2.67 2.01
C LEU A 131 2.35 3.87 1.11
N HIS A 132 1.11 4.36 1.08
CA HIS A 132 0.77 5.57 0.33
C HIS A 132 1.60 6.79 0.77
N LEU A 133 1.78 7.00 2.09
CA LEU A 133 2.58 8.10 2.62
C LEU A 133 4.06 7.96 2.28
N ILE A 134 4.61 6.74 2.36
CA ILE A 134 5.99 6.43 1.98
C ILE A 134 6.21 6.76 0.49
N PHE A 135 5.33 6.29 -0.40
CA PHE A 135 5.44 6.59 -1.82
C PHE A 135 5.24 8.08 -2.14
N CYS A 136 4.41 8.78 -1.38
CA CYS A 136 4.30 10.24 -1.48
C CYS A 136 5.61 10.94 -1.12
N ALA A 137 6.31 10.47 -0.08
CA ALA A 137 7.60 11.02 0.34
C ALA A 137 8.67 10.74 -0.71
N ILE A 138 8.79 9.49 -1.16
CA ILE A 138 9.75 9.08 -2.22
C ILE A 138 9.55 9.93 -3.48
N TYR A 139 8.29 10.05 -3.94
CA TYR A 139 7.96 10.82 -5.14
C TYR A 139 8.37 12.29 -5.01
N ARG A 140 8.08 12.93 -3.87
CA ARG A 140 8.42 14.33 -3.62
C ARG A 140 9.92 14.56 -3.55
N CYS A 141 10.63 13.70 -2.82
CA CYS A 141 12.09 13.79 -2.70
C CYS A 141 12.77 13.62 -4.06
N THR A 142 12.39 12.58 -4.82
CA THR A 142 12.95 12.30 -6.14
C THR A 142 12.65 13.42 -7.13
N ARG A 143 11.46 14.02 -7.08
CA ARG A 143 11.11 15.15 -7.97
C ARG A 143 11.99 16.37 -7.73
N ARG A 144 12.34 16.65 -6.45
CA ARG A 144 13.15 17.84 -6.06
C ARG A 144 14.65 17.62 -6.29
N SER A 145 15.15 16.45 -5.94
CA SER A 145 16.59 16.15 -5.95
C SER A 145 16.82 14.76 -6.52
N TRP A 146 17.11 14.68 -7.81
CA TRP A 146 17.73 13.51 -8.42
C TRP A 146 19.23 13.73 -8.40
N SER A 147 19.89 13.46 -7.29
CA SER A 147 21.34 13.35 -7.28
C SER A 147 21.73 11.91 -7.62
N VAL A 148 22.78 11.75 -8.40
CA VAL A 148 23.42 10.48 -8.81
C VAL A 148 23.77 9.60 -7.59
N SER A 149 23.88 10.18 -6.41
CA SER A 149 24.09 9.53 -5.11
C SER A 149 23.00 8.51 -4.72
N CYS A 150 21.78 8.63 -5.24
CA CYS A 150 20.71 7.67 -4.96
C CYS A 150 20.86 6.39 -5.81
N CYS A 151 21.29 6.53 -7.07
CA CYS A 151 21.64 5.41 -7.95
C CYS A 151 22.92 4.69 -7.48
N ALA A 152 23.94 5.42 -7.01
CA ALA A 152 25.19 4.83 -6.54
C ALA A 152 24.99 3.94 -5.28
N ARG A 153 24.05 4.28 -4.40
CA ARG A 153 23.68 3.43 -3.25
C ARG A 153 22.95 2.14 -3.65
N LYS A 154 22.19 2.17 -4.75
CA LYS A 154 21.56 0.97 -5.33
C LYS A 154 22.61 0.05 -5.96
N GLN A 155 23.50 0.61 -6.78
CA GLN A 155 24.56 -0.15 -7.45
C GLN A 155 25.47 -0.88 -6.46
N ALA A 156 25.78 -0.25 -5.31
CA ALA A 156 26.59 -0.86 -4.24
C ALA A 156 25.88 -2.02 -3.51
N ARG A 157 24.53 -2.08 -3.53
CA ARG A 157 23.76 -3.22 -2.98
C ARG A 157 23.75 -4.40 -3.93
N ILE A 158 23.61 -4.18 -5.23
CA ILE A 158 23.60 -5.22 -6.28
C ILE A 158 24.99 -5.89 -6.36
N SER A 159 26.07 -5.12 -6.29
CA SER A 159 27.45 -5.66 -6.33
C SER A 159 27.78 -6.55 -5.12
N ARG A 160 27.17 -6.33 -3.95
CA ARG A 160 27.35 -7.19 -2.77
C ARG A 160 26.53 -8.49 -2.83
N ALA A 161 25.43 -8.51 -3.56
CA ALA A 161 24.61 -9.73 -3.70
C ALA A 161 25.25 -10.77 -4.61
N HIS A 162 26.12 -10.35 -5.56
CA HIS A 162 26.81 -11.26 -6.49
C HIS A 162 28.13 -11.82 -5.95
N SER A 163 28.57 -11.43 -4.76
CA SER A 163 29.83 -11.92 -4.16
C SER A 163 29.66 -13.16 -3.27
N TRP A 164 28.47 -13.79 -3.25
CA TRP A 164 28.18 -14.99 -2.46
C TRP A 164 27.97 -16.26 -3.30
N SER A 165 28.42 -16.26 -4.56
CA SER A 165 28.38 -17.44 -5.44
C SER A 165 29.76 -17.72 -5.99
N THR A 166 30.69 -18.13 -5.13
CA THR A 166 31.92 -18.92 -5.45
C THR A 166 32.27 -19.75 -4.24
#